data_28d29a2eb9e7e1d93d02eacc49f540c6
#
_entry.id   28d29a2eb9e7e1d93d02eacc49f540c6
#
_cell.length_a   1.000
_cell.length_b   1.000
_cell.length_c   1.000
_cell.angle_alpha   90.00
_cell.angle_beta   90.00
_cell.angle_gamma   90.00
#
_symmetry.space_group_name_H-M   'P 1'
#
loop_
_entity.id
_entity.type
_entity.pdbx_description
1 polymer ?
#
loop_
_entity_poly.entity_id
_entity_poly.type
_entity_poly.pdbx_seq_one_letter_code
_entity_poly.pdbx_strand_id
1 'polypeptide(L)'
;MTPETIVNLQKHPIEDLNYTKHCKAKLDLNGALVMENFLTDESLDYLQYESRELRNLAYFCHQDHNVYLLEPDPDLPDEHIRNLAQTSDKGCVTHDQIPVNSPLRTLYEWPRFRGFLEAVLANSIFPYT
;
A
#
# COMPACT_ATOMS: atom_id res chain seq x y z
N MET A 1 -7.37 15.09 -10.86
CA MET A 1 -7.91 13.82 -11.40
C MET A 1 -9.06 13.35 -10.53
N THR A 2 -10.10 12.75 -11.13
CA THR A 2 -11.15 12.09 -10.36
C THR A 2 -10.76 10.62 -10.08
N PRO A 3 -11.31 9.98 -9.05
CA PRO A 3 -10.98 8.58 -8.75
C PRO A 3 -11.17 7.65 -9.95
N GLU A 4 -12.21 7.88 -10.74
CA GLU A 4 -12.55 7.08 -11.93
C GLU A 4 -11.54 7.24 -13.07
N THR A 5 -10.77 8.33 -13.10
CA THR A 5 -9.68 8.53 -14.08
C THR A 5 -8.33 8.02 -13.58
N ILE A 6 -8.20 7.79 -12.26
CA ILE A 6 -6.98 7.27 -11.65
C ILE A 6 -6.87 5.76 -11.85
N VAL A 7 -7.99 5.05 -11.66
CA VAL A 7 -8.04 3.58 -11.73
C VAL A 7 -8.49 3.13 -13.11
N ASN A 8 -7.84 2.11 -13.64
CA ASN A 8 -8.26 1.45 -14.87
C ASN A 8 -9.49 0.56 -14.61
N LEU A 9 -10.66 1.19 -14.49
CA LEU A 9 -11.92 0.52 -14.18
C LEU A 9 -12.39 -0.42 -15.28
N GLN A 10 -11.93 -0.25 -16.51
CA GLN A 10 -12.23 -1.17 -17.60
C GLN A 10 -11.57 -2.53 -17.36
N LYS A 11 -10.36 -2.54 -16.84
CA LYS A 11 -9.61 -3.76 -16.49
C LYS A 11 -9.96 -4.27 -15.10
N HIS A 12 -10.22 -3.37 -14.17
CA HIS A 12 -10.48 -3.64 -12.77
C HIS A 12 -11.82 -3.02 -12.32
N PRO A 13 -12.95 -3.62 -12.69
CA PRO A 13 -14.28 -3.12 -12.30
C PRO A 13 -14.56 -3.41 -10.82
N ILE A 14 -13.93 -2.62 -9.93
CA ILE A 14 -13.93 -2.83 -8.46
C ILE A 14 -15.32 -2.75 -7.82
N GLU A 15 -16.33 -2.24 -8.55
CA GLU A 15 -17.72 -2.21 -8.10
C GLU A 15 -18.51 -3.46 -8.54
N ASP A 16 -17.95 -4.29 -9.42
CA ASP A 16 -18.58 -5.54 -9.85
C ASP A 16 -18.41 -6.63 -8.79
N LEU A 17 -19.53 -7.20 -8.34
CA LEU A 17 -19.51 -8.21 -7.29
C LEU A 17 -18.83 -9.51 -7.71
N ASN A 18 -18.91 -9.90 -8.99
CA ASN A 18 -18.27 -11.12 -9.48
C ASN A 18 -16.75 -10.91 -9.57
N TYR A 19 -16.34 -9.73 -10.01
CA TYR A 19 -14.92 -9.34 -10.01
C TYR A 19 -14.34 -9.35 -8.59
N THR A 20 -15.04 -8.75 -7.64
CA THR A 20 -14.62 -8.72 -6.22
C THR A 20 -14.51 -10.11 -5.62
N LYS A 21 -15.48 -10.99 -5.87
CA LYS A 21 -15.44 -12.41 -5.43
C LYS A 21 -14.25 -13.16 -6.04
N HIS A 22 -13.94 -12.90 -7.33
CA HIS A 22 -12.79 -13.49 -7.99
C HIS A 22 -11.47 -13.01 -7.38
N CYS A 23 -11.35 -11.72 -7.11
CA CYS A 23 -10.19 -11.15 -6.42
C CYS A 23 -9.98 -11.75 -5.03
N LYS A 24 -11.07 -11.89 -4.26
CA LYS A 24 -11.03 -12.53 -2.94
C LYS A 24 -10.57 -13.98 -3.04
N ALA A 25 -11.14 -14.76 -3.96
CA ALA A 25 -10.74 -16.16 -4.14
C ALA A 25 -9.25 -16.30 -4.50
N LYS A 26 -8.72 -15.40 -5.35
CA LYS A 26 -7.28 -15.37 -5.66
C LYS A 26 -6.43 -15.04 -4.44
N LEU A 27 -6.85 -14.06 -3.64
CA LEU A 27 -6.14 -13.69 -2.42
C LEU A 27 -6.13 -14.85 -1.42
N ASP A 28 -7.28 -15.49 -1.21
CA ASP A 28 -7.41 -16.62 -0.28
C ASP A 28 -6.55 -17.83 -0.71
N LEU A 29 -6.45 -18.07 -2.02
CA LEU A 29 -5.67 -19.18 -2.56
C LEU A 29 -4.16 -18.93 -2.52
N ASN A 30 -3.72 -17.71 -2.87
CA ASN A 30 -2.31 -17.41 -3.12
C ASN A 30 -1.65 -16.62 -1.99
N GLY A 31 -2.41 -16.10 -1.02
CA GLY A 31 -1.92 -15.18 0.01
C GLY A 31 -1.54 -13.79 -0.50
N ALA A 32 -1.69 -13.55 -1.80
CA ALA A 32 -1.43 -12.27 -2.44
C ALA A 32 -2.37 -12.05 -3.64
N LEU A 33 -2.73 -10.79 -3.88
CA LEU A 33 -3.49 -10.36 -5.05
C LEU A 33 -2.69 -9.31 -5.81
N VAL A 34 -2.29 -9.62 -7.05
CA VAL A 34 -1.65 -8.68 -7.95
C VAL A 34 -2.68 -8.17 -8.95
N MET A 35 -2.80 -6.85 -9.02
CA MET A 35 -3.70 -6.14 -9.93
C MET A 35 -2.88 -5.37 -10.96
N GLU A 36 -2.45 -6.07 -12.01
CA GLU A 36 -1.58 -5.49 -13.05
C GLU A 36 -2.28 -4.34 -13.80
N ASN A 37 -1.57 -3.23 -13.98
CA ASN A 37 -2.09 -2.01 -14.63
C ASN A 37 -3.36 -1.49 -13.93
N PHE A 38 -3.38 -1.53 -12.60
CA PHE A 38 -4.48 -1.02 -11.79
C PHE A 38 -4.66 0.49 -11.97
N LEU A 39 -3.57 1.22 -12.02
CA LEU A 39 -3.60 2.65 -12.34
C LEU A 39 -3.64 2.85 -13.86
N THR A 40 -4.24 3.96 -14.30
CA THR A 40 -4.09 4.42 -15.68
C THR A 40 -2.66 4.93 -15.92
N ASP A 41 -2.17 4.88 -17.16
CA ASP A 41 -0.82 5.35 -17.48
C ASP A 41 -0.63 6.81 -17.09
N GLU A 42 -1.63 7.66 -17.35
CA GLU A 42 -1.61 9.09 -16.98
C GLU A 42 -1.44 9.29 -15.46
N SER A 43 -2.20 8.55 -14.65
CA SER A 43 -2.10 8.65 -13.20
C SER A 43 -0.78 8.09 -12.66
N LEU A 44 -0.26 7.03 -13.28
CA LEU A 44 1.03 6.45 -12.92
C LEU A 44 2.17 7.44 -13.19
N ASP A 45 2.19 8.05 -14.36
CA ASP A 45 3.19 9.04 -14.75
C ASP A 45 3.16 10.26 -13.80
N TYR A 46 1.96 10.73 -13.47
CA TYR A 46 1.79 11.84 -12.52
C TYR A 46 2.31 11.47 -11.13
N LEU A 47 1.96 10.30 -10.60
CA LEU A 47 2.41 9.85 -9.28
C LEU A 47 3.93 9.63 -9.23
N GLN A 48 4.53 9.15 -10.30
CA GLN A 48 5.98 9.05 -10.42
C GLN A 48 6.66 10.41 -10.39
N TYR A 49 6.10 11.39 -11.09
CA TYR A 49 6.56 12.77 -11.06
C TYR A 49 6.43 13.35 -9.64
N GLU A 50 5.24 13.28 -9.04
CA GLU A 50 4.96 13.77 -7.69
C GLU A 50 5.91 13.16 -6.65
N SER A 51 6.15 11.85 -6.72
CA SER A 51 7.06 11.17 -5.78
C SER A 51 8.50 11.66 -5.87
N ARG A 52 8.96 12.05 -7.07
CA ARG A 52 10.29 12.64 -7.25
C ARG A 52 10.37 14.04 -6.65
N GLU A 53 9.34 14.87 -6.86
CA GLU A 53 9.26 16.22 -6.29
C GLU A 53 9.21 16.17 -4.74
N LEU A 54 8.48 15.22 -4.17
CA LEU A 54 8.36 15.07 -2.72
C LEU A 54 9.57 14.41 -2.05
N ARG A 55 10.51 13.88 -2.81
CA ARG A 55 11.68 13.17 -2.26
C ARG A 55 12.47 13.99 -1.24
N ASN A 56 12.58 15.29 -1.44
CA ASN A 56 13.32 16.18 -0.54
C ASN A 56 12.62 16.41 0.81
N LEU A 57 11.33 16.08 0.91
CA LEU A 57 10.55 16.13 2.14
C LEU A 57 10.60 14.82 2.92
N ALA A 58 11.07 13.74 2.29
CA ALA A 58 11.09 12.42 2.89
C ALA A 58 12.05 12.37 4.08
N TYR A 59 11.58 11.76 5.17
CA TYR A 59 12.43 11.35 6.27
C TYR A 59 13.11 10.03 5.90
N PHE A 60 14.43 10.06 5.78
CA PHE A 60 15.24 8.87 5.50
C PHE A 60 15.79 8.29 6.79
N CYS A 61 15.61 6.99 6.98
CA CYS A 61 16.16 6.27 8.11
C CYS A 61 16.80 4.94 7.69
N HIS A 62 17.86 4.60 8.40
CA HIS A 62 18.58 3.33 8.31
C HIS A 62 18.43 2.64 9.66
N GLN A 63 17.81 1.47 9.70
CA GLN A 63 17.48 0.78 10.94
C GLN A 63 17.67 -0.73 10.80
N ASP A 64 18.21 -1.32 11.86
CA ASP A 64 18.21 -2.76 12.04
C ASP A 64 16.97 -3.16 12.87
N HIS A 65 16.29 -4.21 12.46
CA HIS A 65 15.14 -4.73 13.18
C HIS A 65 14.96 -6.23 12.94
N ASN A 66 14.45 -6.93 13.94
CA ASN A 66 14.00 -8.31 13.78
C ASN A 66 12.54 -8.34 13.30
N VAL A 67 12.04 -9.53 12.99
CA VAL A 67 10.66 -9.72 12.47
C VAL A 67 9.57 -9.31 13.47
N TYR A 68 9.89 -9.20 14.74
CA TYR A 68 8.95 -8.80 15.80
C TYR A 68 8.98 -7.30 16.11
N LEU A 69 9.94 -6.56 15.53
CA LEU A 69 10.17 -5.13 15.82
C LEU A 69 10.38 -4.85 17.33
N LEU A 70 11.02 -5.79 18.01
CA LEU A 70 11.31 -5.75 19.45
C LEU A 70 12.81 -5.86 19.66
N GLU A 71 13.26 -5.55 20.89
CA GLU A 71 14.63 -5.83 21.31
C GLU A 71 14.94 -7.33 21.20
N PRO A 72 16.20 -7.70 20.88
CA PRO A 72 16.64 -9.09 20.90
C PRO A 72 16.34 -9.76 22.22
N ASP A 73 15.97 -11.03 22.17
CA ASP A 73 15.74 -11.84 23.38
C ASP A 73 17.08 -12.31 23.94
N PRO A 74 17.48 -11.86 25.14
CA PRO A 74 18.79 -12.20 25.71
C PRO A 74 18.93 -13.67 26.10
N ASP A 75 17.81 -14.40 26.19
CA ASP A 75 17.81 -15.83 26.54
C ASP A 75 18.02 -16.72 25.31
N LEU A 76 18.09 -16.12 24.12
CA LEU A 76 18.29 -16.82 22.84
C LEU A 76 19.60 -16.39 22.16
N PRO A 77 20.27 -17.28 21.40
CA PRO A 77 21.46 -16.92 20.62
C PRO A 77 21.16 -15.81 19.58
N ASP A 78 22.19 -15.03 19.23
CA ASP A 78 22.06 -13.96 18.22
C ASP A 78 21.59 -14.50 16.85
N GLU A 79 21.98 -15.73 16.52
CA GLU A 79 21.60 -16.41 15.26
C GLU A 79 20.19 -17.00 15.31
N HIS A 80 19.52 -16.98 16.46
CA HIS A 80 18.15 -17.46 16.54
C HIS A 80 17.22 -16.58 15.71
N ILE A 81 16.28 -17.20 14.99
CA ILE A 81 15.39 -16.51 14.03
C ILE A 81 14.65 -15.31 14.65
N ARG A 82 14.37 -15.37 15.96
CA ARG A 82 13.76 -14.26 16.71
C ARG A 82 14.70 -13.05 16.82
N ASN A 83 16.02 -13.28 16.95
CA ASN A 83 17.01 -12.22 17.14
C ASN A 83 17.64 -11.76 15.82
N LEU A 84 17.46 -12.56 14.75
CA LEU A 84 18.05 -12.25 13.45
C LEU A 84 17.56 -10.88 12.98
N ALA A 85 18.49 -9.94 12.87
CA ALA A 85 18.19 -8.59 12.41
C ALA A 85 18.33 -8.45 10.91
N GLN A 86 17.47 -7.64 10.32
CA GLN A 86 17.56 -7.17 8.94
C GLN A 86 17.72 -5.65 8.93
N THR A 87 18.64 -5.18 8.12
CA THR A 87 18.82 -3.76 7.87
C THR A 87 17.79 -3.28 6.85
N SER A 88 17.12 -2.18 7.14
CA SER A 88 16.24 -1.49 6.20
C SER A 88 16.64 -0.05 5.99
N ASP A 89 16.72 0.33 4.72
CA ASP A 89 16.82 1.73 4.27
C ASP A 89 15.48 2.15 3.70
N LYS A 90 14.91 3.20 4.26
CA LYS A 90 13.60 3.70 3.79
C LYS A 90 13.52 5.22 3.90
N GLY A 91 12.78 5.80 2.95
CA GLY A 91 12.31 7.18 3.00
C GLY A 91 10.81 7.21 3.19
N CYS A 92 10.34 8.06 4.09
CA CYS A 92 8.92 8.22 4.38
C CYS A 92 8.48 9.66 4.09
N VAL A 93 7.49 9.81 3.22
CA VAL A 93 6.75 11.06 3.03
C VAL A 93 5.43 10.90 3.79
N THR A 94 5.17 11.81 4.73
CA THR A 94 3.98 11.73 5.58
C THR A 94 2.73 12.24 4.87
N HIS A 95 1.55 11.85 5.34
CA HIS A 95 0.27 12.21 4.73
C HIS A 95 0.07 13.72 4.58
N ASP A 96 0.50 14.52 5.57
CA ASP A 96 0.42 16.00 5.55
C ASP A 96 1.32 16.64 4.48
N GLN A 97 2.38 15.95 4.07
CA GLN A 97 3.28 16.40 3.01
C GLN A 97 2.75 16.08 1.60
N ILE A 98 1.82 15.14 1.47
CA ILE A 98 1.21 14.80 0.18
C ILE A 98 0.16 15.87 -0.18
N PRO A 99 0.23 16.49 -1.37
CA PRO A 99 -0.72 17.51 -1.78
C PRO A 99 -2.18 17.05 -1.68
N VAL A 100 -3.09 17.94 -1.25
CA VAL A 100 -4.53 17.62 -1.10
C VAL A 100 -5.16 17.16 -2.42
N ASN A 101 -4.68 17.67 -3.55
CA ASN A 101 -5.15 17.31 -4.89
C ASN A 101 -4.35 16.16 -5.53
N SER A 102 -3.50 15.48 -4.76
CA SER A 102 -2.76 14.31 -5.23
C SER A 102 -3.71 13.17 -5.63
N PRO A 103 -3.45 12.52 -6.78
CA PRO A 103 -4.17 11.29 -7.15
C PRO A 103 -4.02 10.19 -6.09
N LEU A 104 -2.89 10.12 -5.40
CA LEU A 104 -2.66 9.16 -4.31
C LEU A 104 -3.64 9.39 -3.16
N ARG A 105 -3.78 10.65 -2.72
CA ARG A 105 -4.72 11.02 -1.66
C ARG A 105 -6.17 10.79 -2.10
N THR A 106 -6.50 11.18 -3.33
CA THR A 106 -7.82 10.96 -3.93
C THR A 106 -8.19 9.46 -3.94
N LEU A 107 -7.25 8.59 -4.33
CA LEU A 107 -7.45 7.14 -4.34
C LEU A 107 -7.60 6.57 -2.92
N TYR A 108 -6.74 7.00 -2.00
CA TYR A 108 -6.76 6.57 -0.60
C TYR A 108 -8.10 6.90 0.09
N GLU A 109 -8.64 8.08 -0.17
CA GLU A 109 -9.88 8.58 0.43
C GLU A 109 -11.14 8.08 -0.31
N TRP A 110 -11.01 7.40 -1.44
CA TRP A 110 -12.13 6.98 -2.28
C TRP A 110 -12.96 5.85 -1.63
N PRO A 111 -14.25 6.11 -1.27
CA PRO A 111 -15.06 5.13 -0.55
C PRO A 111 -15.28 3.83 -1.32
N ARG A 112 -15.37 3.89 -2.67
CA ARG A 112 -15.58 2.70 -3.51
C ARG A 112 -14.36 1.79 -3.50
N PHE A 113 -13.16 2.36 -3.52
CA PHE A 113 -11.92 1.58 -3.41
C PHE A 113 -11.80 0.95 -2.02
N ARG A 114 -12.14 1.69 -0.95
CA ARG A 114 -12.22 1.13 0.40
C ARG A 114 -13.20 -0.02 0.48
N GLY A 115 -14.42 0.14 -0.05
CA GLY A 115 -15.42 -0.93 -0.07
C GLY A 115 -14.96 -2.18 -0.81
N PHE A 116 -14.25 -2.02 -1.93
CA PHE A 116 -13.61 -3.14 -2.63
C PHE A 116 -12.59 -3.86 -1.75
N LEU A 117 -11.69 -3.12 -1.09
CA LEU A 117 -10.69 -3.70 -0.20
C LEU A 117 -11.32 -4.42 1.00
N GLU A 118 -12.36 -3.83 1.62
CA GLU A 118 -13.10 -4.47 2.72
C GLU A 118 -13.75 -5.78 2.29
N ALA A 119 -14.32 -5.82 1.09
CA ALA A 119 -14.93 -7.03 0.54
C ALA A 119 -13.90 -8.12 0.22
N VAL A 120 -12.76 -7.76 -0.37
CA VAL A 120 -11.67 -8.68 -0.72
C VAL A 120 -10.99 -9.23 0.54
N LEU A 121 -10.75 -8.38 1.54
CA LEU A 121 -10.11 -8.76 2.81
C LEU A 121 -11.08 -9.38 3.81
N ALA A 122 -12.39 -9.30 3.57
CA ALA A 122 -13.46 -9.71 4.49
C ALA A 122 -13.31 -9.07 5.89
N ASN A 123 -12.86 -7.82 5.95
CA ASN A 123 -12.59 -7.09 7.17
C ASN A 123 -12.85 -5.59 6.99
N SER A 124 -13.27 -4.91 8.05
CA SER A 124 -13.42 -3.45 8.04
C SER A 124 -12.04 -2.78 7.98
N ILE A 125 -11.95 -1.71 7.19
CA ILE A 125 -10.72 -0.92 7.00
C ILE A 125 -10.97 0.49 7.52
N PHE A 126 -10.07 0.94 8.38
CA PHE A 126 -10.09 2.30 8.90
C PHE A 126 -8.91 3.09 8.33
N PRO A 127 -9.14 4.32 7.82
CA PRO A 127 -8.05 5.17 7.38
C PRO A 127 -7.14 5.51 8.57
N TYR A 128 -5.85 5.42 8.33
CA TYR A 128 -4.84 5.89 9.28
C TYR A 128 -4.33 7.26 8.81
N THR A 129 -4.59 8.29 9.61
CA THR A 129 -4.20 9.69 9.33
C THR A 129 -3.49 10.29 10.52
#